data_32a4ef223a672b181a259805c7c6a245
#
_entry.id   32a4ef223a672b181a259805c7c6a245
#
_cell.length_a   1.000
_cell.length_b   1.000
_cell.length_c   1.000
_cell.angle_alpha   90.00
_cell.angle_beta   90.00
_cell.angle_gamma   90.00
#
_symmetry.space_group_name_H-M   'P 1'
#
loop_
_entity.id
_entity.type
_entity.pdbx_description
1 polymer ?
#
loop_
_entity_poly.entity_id
_entity_poly.type
_entity_poly.pdbx_seq_one_letter_code
_entity_poly.pdbx_strand_id
1 'polypeptide(L)'
;MRHGITFRGKHSNDIGVIVKTVGRPFSPPVKQIDEEVQYRDGNIDLSETGGRLYYEDKVLELEFQMICPDNIALQRSASKLVNWLSGGYGELIFDDMPTVKWIAKPVDLDDMKIELYKNSKATVQFRCRPFNDWRYNSSGIPLDSDIILDCDLPIGMGDENEISF
;
A
#
# COMPACT_ATOMS: atom_id res chain seq x y z
N MET A 1 23.83 -3.57 -7.45
CA MET A 1 22.94 -2.99 -6.41
C MET A 1 22.06 -4.11 -5.87
N ARG A 2 22.05 -4.31 -4.57
CA ARG A 2 21.12 -5.27 -3.94
C ARG A 2 19.76 -4.58 -3.86
N HIS A 3 18.83 -5.00 -4.68
CA HIS A 3 17.47 -4.54 -4.60
C HIS A 3 16.76 -5.32 -3.49
N GLY A 4 16.45 -4.66 -2.41
CA GLY A 4 15.71 -5.19 -1.28
C GLY A 4 14.50 -4.36 -0.96
N ILE A 5 13.76 -4.81 0.04
CA ILE A 5 12.64 -4.07 0.61
C ILE A 5 12.74 -4.07 2.13
N THR A 6 12.26 -3.01 2.72
CA THR A 6 11.99 -2.97 4.16
C THR A 6 10.47 -3.01 4.35
N PHE A 7 9.98 -4.02 5.05
CA PHE A 7 8.57 -4.15 5.37
C PHE A 7 8.40 -4.25 6.89
N ARG A 8 7.55 -3.39 7.45
CA ARG A 8 7.34 -3.29 8.91
C ARG A 8 8.63 -3.11 9.71
N GLY A 9 9.53 -2.29 9.22
CA GLY A 9 10.80 -2.00 9.88
C GLY A 9 11.85 -3.11 9.81
N LYS A 10 11.58 -4.23 9.09
CA LYS A 10 12.52 -5.32 8.91
C LYS A 10 12.92 -5.45 7.45
N HIS A 11 14.20 -5.52 7.18
CA HIS A 11 14.74 -5.62 5.83
C HIS A 11 14.76 -7.06 5.32
N SER A 12 14.57 -7.25 4.00
CA SER A 12 14.58 -8.56 3.36
C SER A 12 15.88 -9.33 3.54
N ASN A 13 17.01 -8.63 3.64
CA ASN A 13 18.33 -9.24 3.88
C ASN A 13 18.44 -9.91 5.26
N ASP A 14 17.74 -9.38 6.28
CA ASP A 14 17.75 -9.94 7.63
C ASP A 14 17.08 -11.33 7.69
N ILE A 15 16.26 -11.61 6.67
CA ILE A 15 15.57 -12.88 6.51
C ILE A 15 16.33 -13.80 5.56
N GLY A 16 17.30 -13.26 4.82
CA GLY A 16 18.08 -13.98 3.82
C GLY A 16 17.33 -14.19 2.51
N VAL A 17 16.49 -13.23 2.12
CA VAL A 17 15.65 -13.31 0.94
C VAL A 17 16.05 -12.21 -0.05
N ILE A 18 16.18 -12.61 -1.32
CA ILE A 18 16.37 -11.69 -2.43
C ILE A 18 14.99 -11.32 -2.97
N VAL A 19 14.75 -10.04 -3.11
CA VAL A 19 13.49 -9.52 -3.64
C VAL A 19 13.70 -8.88 -4.99
N LYS A 20 12.83 -9.25 -5.95
CA LYS A 20 12.77 -8.65 -7.28
C LYS A 20 11.39 -8.08 -7.50
N THR A 21 11.33 -6.84 -7.93
CA THR A 21 10.06 -6.21 -8.33
C THR A 21 9.66 -6.71 -9.71
N VAL A 22 8.50 -7.32 -9.81
CA VAL A 22 7.92 -7.81 -11.07
C VAL A 22 6.99 -6.75 -11.65
N GLY A 23 6.09 -6.22 -10.83
CA GLY A 23 5.15 -5.19 -11.23
C GLY A 23 5.02 -4.10 -10.16
N ARG A 24 5.25 -2.85 -10.57
CA ARG A 24 5.05 -1.68 -9.71
C ARG A 24 4.33 -0.60 -10.52
N PRO A 25 2.98 -0.53 -10.43
CA PRO A 25 2.21 0.49 -11.14
C PRO A 25 2.58 1.88 -10.64
N PHE A 26 2.79 2.80 -11.59
CA PHE A 26 3.20 4.17 -11.26
C PHE A 26 2.05 4.96 -10.61
N SER A 27 0.84 4.82 -11.16
CA SER A 27 -0.35 5.50 -10.62
C SER A 27 -1.40 4.49 -10.18
N PRO A 28 -2.24 4.86 -9.20
CA PRO A 28 -3.38 4.03 -8.85
C PRO A 28 -4.43 4.06 -9.97
N PRO A 29 -5.16 2.96 -10.19
CA PRO A 29 -6.28 2.94 -11.10
C PRO A 29 -7.43 3.81 -10.56
N VAL A 30 -8.13 4.47 -11.48
CA VAL A 30 -9.33 5.22 -11.13
C VAL A 30 -10.45 4.24 -10.83
N LYS A 31 -11.19 4.48 -9.76
CA LYS A 31 -12.38 3.70 -9.43
C LYS A 31 -13.49 4.04 -10.40
N GLN A 32 -13.81 3.11 -11.29
CA GLN A 32 -14.93 3.25 -12.21
C GLN A 32 -16.23 2.81 -11.54
N ILE A 33 -17.24 3.67 -11.63
CA ILE A 33 -18.59 3.40 -11.14
C ILE A 33 -19.53 3.61 -12.31
N ASP A 34 -19.86 2.50 -12.97
CA ASP A 34 -20.75 2.50 -14.14
C ASP A 34 -22.12 1.93 -13.74
N GLU A 35 -23.19 2.56 -14.21
CA GLU A 35 -24.55 2.09 -14.06
C GLU A 35 -25.13 1.71 -15.42
N GLU A 36 -25.58 0.46 -15.55
CA GLU A 36 -26.28 -0.03 -16.73
C GLU A 36 -27.74 0.36 -16.68
N VAL A 37 -28.21 1.08 -17.71
CA VAL A 37 -29.62 1.44 -17.84
C VAL A 37 -30.26 0.60 -18.95
N GLN A 38 -31.33 -0.10 -18.63
CA GLN A 38 -32.07 -0.90 -19.60
C GLN A 38 -32.54 -0.05 -20.79
N TYR A 39 -32.40 -0.60 -21.99
CA TYR A 39 -32.82 0.02 -23.26
C TYR A 39 -32.03 1.29 -23.65
N ARG A 40 -30.84 1.46 -23.11
CA ARG A 40 -29.90 2.52 -23.50
C ARG A 40 -28.60 1.91 -23.98
N ASP A 41 -28.03 2.49 -25.05
CA ASP A 41 -26.68 2.13 -25.48
C ASP A 41 -25.64 2.76 -24.54
N GLY A 42 -24.71 1.92 -24.02
CA GLY A 42 -23.65 2.34 -23.10
C GLY A 42 -24.10 2.54 -21.65
N ASN A 43 -23.13 2.55 -20.76
CA ASN A 43 -23.33 2.78 -19.33
C ASN A 43 -23.30 4.26 -18.98
N ILE A 44 -23.86 4.62 -17.85
CA ILE A 44 -23.69 5.95 -17.26
C ILE A 44 -22.46 5.88 -16.36
N ASP A 45 -21.47 6.70 -16.68
CA ASP A 45 -20.29 6.86 -15.82
C ASP A 45 -20.61 7.80 -14.65
N LEU A 46 -20.59 7.26 -13.45
CA LEU A 46 -20.82 7.96 -12.20
C LEU A 46 -19.52 8.19 -11.40
N SER A 47 -18.36 7.92 -12.00
CA SER A 47 -17.05 7.95 -11.33
C SER A 47 -16.72 9.33 -10.76
N GLU A 48 -17.29 10.40 -11.34
CA GLU A 48 -17.07 11.81 -10.93
C GLU A 48 -18.25 12.43 -10.19
N THR A 49 -19.26 11.66 -9.84
CA THR A 49 -20.52 12.21 -9.25
C THR A 49 -20.27 12.93 -7.92
N GLY A 50 -19.18 12.60 -7.22
CA GLY A 50 -18.76 13.28 -5.98
C GLY A 50 -17.93 14.55 -6.20
N GLY A 51 -17.79 15.05 -7.44
CA GLY A 51 -17.00 16.23 -7.77
C GLY A 51 -15.49 15.99 -7.82
N ARG A 52 -15.04 14.74 -7.62
CA ARG A 52 -13.63 14.32 -7.73
C ARG A 52 -13.53 12.86 -8.12
N LEU A 53 -12.38 12.49 -8.69
CA LEU A 53 -12.03 11.10 -8.98
C LEU A 53 -11.64 10.36 -7.69
N TYR A 54 -12.11 9.15 -7.56
CA TYR A 54 -11.69 8.19 -6.53
C TYR A 54 -10.76 7.15 -7.14
N TYR A 55 -9.87 6.60 -6.34
CA TYR A 55 -8.86 5.67 -6.80
C TYR A 55 -8.95 4.33 -6.07
N GLU A 56 -8.61 3.28 -6.77
CA GLU A 56 -8.50 1.95 -6.19
C GLU A 56 -7.10 1.71 -5.61
N ASP A 57 -6.99 0.69 -4.78
CA ASP A 57 -5.70 0.25 -4.27
C ASP A 57 -4.80 -0.23 -5.41
N LYS A 58 -3.51 0.06 -5.30
CA LYS A 58 -2.50 -0.49 -6.23
C LYS A 58 -2.14 -1.90 -5.84
N VAL A 59 -1.88 -2.74 -6.84
CA VAL A 59 -1.32 -4.07 -6.64
C VAL A 59 0.14 -4.07 -7.09
N LEU A 60 1.03 -4.40 -6.16
CA LEU A 60 2.45 -4.60 -6.43
C LEU A 60 2.74 -6.09 -6.47
N GLU A 61 3.57 -6.51 -7.41
CA GLU A 61 4.03 -7.89 -7.52
C GLU A 61 5.52 -7.98 -7.23
N LEU A 62 5.86 -8.76 -6.21
CA LEU A 62 7.23 -8.97 -5.77
C LEU A 62 7.57 -10.47 -5.83
N GLU A 63 8.65 -10.80 -6.52
CA GLU A 63 9.23 -12.15 -6.52
C GLU A 63 10.24 -12.24 -5.37
N PHE A 64 10.05 -13.21 -4.50
CA PHE A 64 10.93 -13.56 -3.41
C PHE A 64 11.73 -14.80 -3.80
N GLN A 65 13.04 -14.72 -3.75
CA GLN A 65 13.94 -15.82 -4.04
C GLN A 65 14.78 -16.15 -2.81
N MET A 66 14.88 -17.44 -2.48
CA MET A 66 15.73 -17.95 -1.42
C MET A 66 16.85 -18.79 -2.02
N ILE A 67 18.07 -18.60 -1.51
CA ILE A 67 19.22 -19.44 -1.84
C ILE A 67 19.56 -20.21 -0.58
N CYS A 68 19.16 -21.46 -0.52
CA CYS A 68 19.41 -22.34 0.62
C CYS A 68 20.16 -23.59 0.16
N PRO A 69 21.15 -24.05 0.92
CA PRO A 69 21.93 -25.24 0.57
C PRO A 69 21.11 -26.52 0.69
N ASP A 70 20.19 -26.60 1.65
CA ASP A 70 19.43 -27.79 2.00
C ASP A 70 17.91 -27.51 2.03
N ASN A 71 17.10 -28.56 1.82
CA ASN A 71 15.66 -28.50 1.94
C ASN A 71 15.20 -28.10 3.35
N ILE A 72 15.91 -28.49 4.39
CA ILE A 72 15.57 -28.15 5.78
C ILE A 72 15.79 -26.63 6.02
N ALA A 73 16.90 -26.10 5.50
CA ALA A 73 17.19 -24.67 5.55
C ALA A 73 16.13 -23.87 4.76
N LEU A 74 15.73 -24.37 3.59
CA LEU A 74 14.68 -23.77 2.78
C LEU A 74 13.35 -23.73 3.52
N GLN A 75 12.94 -24.81 4.18
CA GLN A 75 11.69 -24.84 4.97
C GLN A 75 11.70 -23.85 6.13
N ARG A 76 12.84 -23.74 6.84
CA ARG A 76 12.99 -22.76 7.93
C ARG A 76 12.91 -21.33 7.43
N SER A 77 13.58 -21.05 6.32
CA SER A 77 13.58 -19.71 5.70
C SER A 77 12.22 -19.35 5.13
N ALA A 78 11.53 -20.30 4.49
CA ALA A 78 10.17 -20.11 4.01
C ALA A 78 9.20 -19.80 5.16
N SER A 79 9.31 -20.52 6.29
CA SER A 79 8.49 -20.25 7.46
C SER A 79 8.76 -18.86 8.06
N LYS A 80 10.03 -18.43 8.09
CA LYS A 80 10.39 -17.07 8.53
C LYS A 80 9.81 -16.00 7.60
N LEU A 81 9.86 -16.23 6.28
CA LEU A 81 9.31 -15.32 5.29
C LEU A 81 7.78 -15.20 5.43
N VAL A 82 7.07 -16.32 5.54
CA VAL A 82 5.62 -16.32 5.75
C VAL A 82 5.25 -15.57 7.03
N ASN A 83 5.94 -15.84 8.13
CA ASN A 83 5.72 -15.15 9.39
C ASN A 83 5.98 -13.64 9.29
N TRP A 84 7.00 -13.23 8.54
CA TRP A 84 7.30 -11.83 8.33
C TRP A 84 6.22 -11.12 7.49
N LEU A 85 5.72 -11.79 6.47
CA LEU A 85 4.67 -11.26 5.59
C LEU A 85 3.26 -11.37 6.22
N SER A 86 3.06 -12.31 7.14
CA SER A 86 1.76 -12.47 7.80
C SER A 86 1.37 -11.22 8.59
N GLY A 87 0.12 -10.79 8.44
CA GLY A 87 -0.45 -9.67 9.17
C GLY A 87 -1.10 -8.63 8.26
N GLY A 88 -1.54 -7.52 8.84
CA GLY A 88 -2.26 -6.45 8.14
C GLY A 88 -1.34 -5.48 7.39
N TYR A 89 -1.84 -4.27 7.21
CA TYR A 89 -1.07 -3.19 6.60
C TYR A 89 0.20 -2.85 7.37
N GLY A 90 1.25 -2.54 6.64
CA GLY A 90 2.54 -2.08 7.16
C GLY A 90 3.25 -1.17 6.17
N GLU A 91 4.26 -0.47 6.66
CA GLU A 91 5.12 0.34 5.81
C GLU A 91 6.00 -0.57 4.94
N LEU A 92 5.99 -0.31 3.64
CA LEU A 92 6.85 -0.94 2.64
C LEU A 92 7.73 0.13 2.01
N ILE A 93 9.03 -0.07 2.08
CA ILE A 93 10.04 0.84 1.54
C ILE A 93 10.94 0.03 0.61
N PHE A 94 11.16 0.56 -0.58
CA PHE A 94 12.10 -0.02 -1.55
C PHE A 94 13.48 0.60 -1.41
N ASP A 95 14.53 -0.18 -1.56
CA ASP A 95 15.91 0.31 -1.48
C ASP A 95 16.27 1.30 -2.60
N ASP A 96 15.60 1.19 -3.75
CA ASP A 96 15.75 2.12 -4.87
C ASP A 96 15.03 3.46 -4.65
N MET A 97 14.07 3.51 -3.72
CA MET A 97 13.29 4.71 -3.39
C MET A 97 13.09 4.85 -1.87
N PRO A 98 14.15 5.09 -1.10
CA PRO A 98 14.10 5.06 0.36
C PRO A 98 13.27 6.18 0.99
N THR A 99 13.01 7.23 0.24
CA THR A 99 12.19 8.37 0.71
C THR A 99 10.69 8.14 0.57
N VAL A 100 10.29 7.11 -0.19
CA VAL A 100 8.89 6.83 -0.47
C VAL A 100 8.42 5.63 0.36
N LYS A 101 7.46 5.87 1.23
CA LYS A 101 6.82 4.85 2.03
C LYS A 101 5.49 4.46 1.42
N TRP A 102 5.26 3.18 1.29
CA TRP A 102 4.03 2.59 0.80
C TRP A 102 3.30 1.93 1.96
N ILE A 103 2.01 2.14 2.08
CA ILE A 103 1.21 1.42 3.06
C ILE A 103 0.60 0.22 2.35
N ALA A 104 1.12 -0.94 2.64
CA ALA A 104 0.83 -2.16 1.92
C ALA A 104 0.51 -3.33 2.85
N LYS A 105 -0.24 -4.29 2.34
CA LYS A 105 -0.43 -5.60 2.97
C LYS A 105 -0.23 -6.70 1.93
N PRO A 106 0.43 -7.80 2.27
CA PRO A 106 0.50 -8.96 1.41
C PRO A 106 -0.88 -9.61 1.25
N VAL A 107 -1.13 -10.15 0.07
CA VAL A 107 -2.33 -10.93 -0.28
C VAL A 107 -1.88 -12.28 -0.83
N ASP A 108 -2.73 -13.28 -0.72
CA ASP A 108 -2.52 -14.62 -1.31
C ASP A 108 -1.22 -15.32 -0.87
N LEU A 109 -1.01 -15.35 0.45
CA LEU A 109 0.15 -16.03 1.03
C LEU A 109 0.02 -17.57 1.07
N ASP A 110 -1.17 -18.10 0.84
CA ASP A 110 -1.48 -19.52 1.06
C ASP A 110 -0.68 -20.44 0.13
N ASP A 111 -0.58 -20.09 -1.14
CA ASP A 111 0.15 -20.89 -2.14
C ASP A 111 1.66 -20.61 -2.16
N MET A 112 2.09 -19.48 -1.60
CA MET A 112 3.50 -19.05 -1.61
C MET A 112 4.44 -20.09 -0.99
N LYS A 113 4.01 -20.75 0.09
CA LYS A 113 4.81 -21.74 0.79
C LYS A 113 5.12 -22.97 -0.08
N ILE A 114 4.15 -23.38 -0.88
CA ILE A 114 4.30 -24.53 -1.79
C ILE A 114 5.23 -24.18 -2.95
N GLU A 115 5.09 -23.00 -3.50
CA GLU A 115 5.97 -22.51 -4.57
C GLU A 115 7.42 -22.38 -4.11
N LEU A 116 7.65 -21.83 -2.92
CA LEU A 116 8.98 -21.73 -2.34
C LEU A 116 9.65 -23.10 -2.16
N TYR A 117 8.91 -24.11 -1.75
CA TYR A 117 9.46 -25.45 -1.58
C TYR A 117 9.82 -26.13 -2.90
N LYS A 118 9.10 -25.83 -3.97
CA LYS A 118 9.34 -26.43 -5.29
C LYS A 118 10.42 -25.70 -6.07
N ASN A 119 10.36 -24.38 -6.07
CA ASN A 119 11.12 -23.54 -7.01
C ASN A 119 12.12 -22.62 -6.32
N SER A 120 12.17 -22.57 -4.97
CA SER A 120 12.94 -21.59 -4.18
C SER A 120 12.58 -20.13 -4.51
N LYS A 121 11.47 -19.92 -5.19
CA LYS A 121 10.93 -18.64 -5.60
C LYS A 121 9.43 -18.62 -5.37
N ALA A 122 8.91 -17.47 -5.02
CA ALA A 122 7.47 -17.24 -5.00
C ALA A 122 7.16 -15.79 -5.32
N THR A 123 6.06 -15.58 -6.01
CA THR A 123 5.52 -14.25 -6.29
C THR A 123 4.43 -13.94 -5.28
N VAL A 124 4.52 -12.78 -4.66
CA VAL A 124 3.55 -12.30 -3.68
C VAL A 124 3.00 -10.97 -4.16
N GLN A 125 1.68 -10.86 -4.12
CA GLN A 125 1.00 -9.62 -4.39
C GLN A 125 0.84 -8.81 -3.11
N PHE A 126 1.14 -7.51 -3.20
CA PHE A 126 0.91 -6.54 -2.13
C PHE A 126 -0.16 -5.57 -2.57
N ARG A 127 -1.22 -5.51 -1.79
CA ARG A 127 -2.25 -4.50 -1.95
C ARG A 127 -1.83 -3.25 -1.22
N CYS A 128 -1.59 -2.17 -1.97
CA CYS A 128 -1.12 -0.90 -1.46
C CYS A 128 -2.20 0.16 -1.54
N ARG A 129 -2.22 1.06 -0.57
CA ARG A 129 -3.07 2.24 -0.66
C ARG A 129 -2.75 3.04 -1.92
N PRO A 130 -3.72 3.74 -2.53
CA PRO A 130 -3.55 4.41 -3.81
C PRO A 130 -2.44 5.47 -3.78
N PHE A 131 -2.29 6.16 -2.66
CA PHE A 131 -1.28 7.20 -2.48
C PHE A 131 -0.27 6.84 -1.39
N ASN A 132 0.90 7.47 -1.46
CA ASN A 132 1.93 7.35 -0.44
C ASN A 132 1.49 8.09 0.84
N ASP A 133 2.20 7.84 1.94
CA ASP A 133 1.90 8.40 3.26
C ASP A 133 1.84 9.94 3.32
N TRP A 134 2.57 10.63 2.41
CA TRP A 134 2.53 12.09 2.34
C TRP A 134 1.14 12.68 1.97
N ARG A 135 0.25 11.86 1.38
CA ARG A 135 -1.14 12.24 1.08
C ARG A 135 -2.13 11.90 2.18
N TYR A 136 -1.67 11.27 3.24
CA TYR A 136 -2.50 10.92 4.37
C TYR A 136 -1.95 11.58 5.62
N ASN A 137 -2.83 12.18 6.41
CA ASN A 137 -2.48 12.59 7.76
C ASN A 137 -2.31 11.34 8.66
N SER A 138 -1.93 11.55 9.92
CA SER A 138 -1.76 10.49 10.91
C SER A 138 -3.00 9.61 11.12
N SER A 139 -4.17 10.11 10.78
CA SER A 139 -5.45 9.38 10.82
C SER A 139 -5.76 8.60 9.54
N GLY A 140 -4.90 8.68 8.52
CA GLY A 140 -5.12 8.05 7.21
C GLY A 140 -6.15 8.75 6.34
N ILE A 141 -6.58 9.95 6.69
CA ILE A 141 -7.46 10.79 5.88
C ILE A 141 -6.61 11.46 4.79
N PRO A 142 -7.01 11.40 3.51
CA PRO A 142 -6.29 12.09 2.45
C PRO A 142 -6.21 13.60 2.71
N LEU A 143 -5.04 14.19 2.49
CA LEU A 143 -4.83 15.63 2.64
C LEU A 143 -5.65 16.48 1.65
N ASP A 144 -6.11 15.88 0.56
CA ASP A 144 -7.02 16.53 -0.42
C ASP A 144 -8.50 16.41 -0.05
N SER A 145 -8.86 15.85 1.10
CA SER A 145 -10.25 15.93 1.52
C SER A 145 -10.55 17.39 1.84
N ASP A 146 -11.67 17.93 1.34
CA ASP A 146 -12.17 19.26 1.68
C ASP A 146 -12.53 19.43 3.16
N ILE A 147 -12.16 18.46 3.97
CA ILE A 147 -12.24 18.56 5.42
C ILE A 147 -11.13 19.49 5.83
N ILE A 148 -11.50 20.72 6.07
CA ILE A 148 -10.62 21.70 6.70
C ILE A 148 -10.28 21.14 8.09
N LEU A 149 -9.04 20.64 8.22
CA LEU A 149 -8.48 20.25 9.51
C LEU A 149 -8.06 21.50 10.29
N ASP A 150 -9.01 22.39 10.46
CA ASP A 150 -8.82 23.65 11.17
C ASP A 150 -9.10 23.49 12.66
N CYS A 151 -8.54 22.40 13.23
CA CYS A 151 -8.63 22.17 14.66
C CYS A 151 -7.72 23.09 15.47
N ASP A 152 -6.81 23.81 14.82
CA ASP A 152 -5.81 24.66 15.49
C ASP A 152 -5.97 26.16 15.21
N LEU A 153 -6.99 26.57 14.47
CA LEU A 153 -7.35 27.97 14.52
C LEU A 153 -7.94 28.24 15.90
N PRO A 154 -7.30 29.08 16.73
CA PRO A 154 -7.96 29.56 17.93
C PRO A 154 -9.27 30.18 17.44
N ILE A 155 -10.38 29.65 17.93
CA ILE A 155 -11.68 30.31 17.82
C ILE A 155 -11.40 31.71 18.25
N GLY A 156 -11.45 32.67 17.32
CA GLY A 156 -11.10 34.03 17.58
C GLY A 156 -11.87 34.44 18.82
N MET A 157 -11.12 34.77 19.87
CA MET A 157 -11.67 35.57 20.91
C MET A 157 -12.21 36.81 20.22
N GLY A 158 -13.53 36.87 20.12
CA GLY A 158 -14.17 38.08 19.69
C GLY A 158 -13.62 39.17 20.53
N ASP A 159 -12.99 40.15 19.90
CA ASP A 159 -12.68 41.41 20.56
C ASP A 159 -14.00 41.96 21.09
N GLU A 160 -14.21 41.76 22.38
CA GLU A 160 -15.14 42.56 23.13
C GLU A 160 -14.56 43.98 23.20
N ASN A 161 -14.63 44.66 22.07
CA ASN A 161 -14.42 46.08 22.08
C ASN A 161 -15.63 46.75 22.67
N GLU A 162 -15.45 47.08 23.94
CA GLU A 162 -15.97 48.23 24.68
C GLU A 162 -16.79 49.19 23.83
N ILE A 163 -18.09 49.13 24.04
CA ILE A 163 -18.94 50.27 23.77
C ILE A 163 -18.82 51.16 25.03
N SER A 164 -17.93 52.10 24.95
CA SER A 164 -17.87 53.20 25.90
C SER A 164 -18.92 54.21 25.55
N PHE A 165 -19.84 54.48 26.46
CA PHE A 165 -20.77 55.60 26.43
C PHE A 165 -20.08 56.87 26.94
#